data_38f5919e215919067e58174d7535f9b5
#
_entry.id   38f5919e215919067e58174d7535f9b5
#
_cell.length_a   1.000
_cell.length_b   1.000
_cell.length_c   1.000
_cell.angle_alpha   90.00
_cell.angle_beta   90.00
_cell.angle_gamma   90.00
#
_symmetry.space_group_name_H-M   'P 1'
#
loop_
_entity.id
_entity.type
_entity.pdbx_description
1 polymer ?
#
loop_
_entity_poly.entity_id
_entity_poly.type
_entity_poly.pdbx_seq_one_letter_code
_entity_poly.pdbx_strand_id
1 'polypeptide(L)'
;MFRLQLPTDPRWVNIVEKNFEEILTDHAYCEQKAASNAISIVVKFPERSDLVKAMPELAQEELEHFNMVHEKLIARGFTLGRERKDEYVNLLYDFMRKGGSREHQLLDRLMFAAMIEARS
;
A
#
# COMPACT_ATOMS: atom_id res chain seq x y z
N MET A 1 5.51 11.47 5.01
CA MET A 1 5.18 11.00 3.65
C MET A 1 6.13 11.59 2.63
N PHE A 2 6.50 10.82 1.65
CA PHE A 2 7.41 11.26 0.60
C PHE A 2 6.70 12.16 -0.41
N ARG A 3 7.39 13.18 -0.89
CA ARG A 3 6.88 14.07 -1.93
C ARG A 3 7.67 13.87 -3.22
N LEU A 4 6.98 13.89 -4.34
CA LEU A 4 7.63 13.83 -5.63
C LEU A 4 8.32 15.17 -5.92
N GLN A 5 9.57 15.11 -6.38
CA GLN A 5 10.39 16.30 -6.68
C GLN A 5 10.23 16.75 -8.12
N LEU A 6 9.79 15.88 -9.01
CA LEU A 6 9.61 16.15 -10.42
C LEU A 6 8.14 16.35 -10.76
N PRO A 7 7.83 17.27 -11.69
CA PRO A 7 6.44 17.44 -12.13
C PRO A 7 5.94 16.20 -12.86
N THR A 8 4.65 15.94 -12.73
CA THR A 8 4.00 14.85 -13.45
C THR A 8 3.97 15.15 -14.94
N ASP A 9 4.29 14.17 -15.77
CA ASP A 9 4.21 14.29 -17.22
C ASP A 9 2.75 14.54 -17.63
N PRO A 10 2.46 15.60 -18.42
CA PRO A 10 1.09 15.90 -18.85
C PRO A 10 0.38 14.75 -19.57
N ARG A 11 1.11 13.85 -20.21
CA ARG A 11 0.53 12.66 -20.86
C ARG A 11 -0.14 11.70 -19.87
N TRP A 12 0.20 11.80 -18.59
CA TRP A 12 -0.36 11.01 -17.53
C TRP A 12 -1.89 11.17 -17.43
N VAL A 13 -2.40 12.37 -17.66
CA VAL A 13 -3.85 12.67 -17.63
C VAL A 13 -4.61 11.78 -18.61
N ASN A 14 -4.12 11.63 -19.83
CA ASN A 14 -4.76 10.79 -20.85
C ASN A 14 -4.74 9.30 -20.45
N ILE A 15 -3.67 8.84 -19.84
CA ILE A 15 -3.55 7.46 -19.35
C ILE A 15 -4.56 7.23 -18.23
N VAL A 16 -4.69 8.15 -17.29
CA VAL A 16 -5.64 8.06 -16.18
C VAL A 16 -7.07 8.01 -16.70
N GLU A 17 -7.44 8.88 -17.63
CA GLU A 17 -8.79 8.92 -18.19
C GLU A 17 -9.18 7.62 -18.89
N LYS A 18 -8.25 7.02 -19.63
CA LYS A 18 -8.48 5.78 -20.38
C LYS A 18 -8.57 4.53 -19.50
N ASN A 19 -7.83 4.54 -18.37
CA ASN A 19 -7.66 3.36 -17.51
C ASN A 19 -8.11 3.63 -16.09
N PHE A 20 -9.10 4.49 -15.91
CA PHE A 20 -9.51 4.95 -14.60
C PHE A 20 -9.94 3.83 -13.66
N GLU A 21 -10.71 2.87 -14.19
CA GLU A 21 -11.13 1.68 -13.45
C GLU A 21 -9.93 0.89 -12.92
N GLU A 22 -8.95 0.62 -13.78
CA GLU A 22 -7.75 -0.14 -13.41
C GLU A 22 -6.91 0.61 -12.37
N ILE A 23 -6.75 1.92 -12.55
CA ILE A 23 -5.98 2.76 -11.64
C ILE A 23 -6.62 2.80 -10.26
N LEU A 24 -7.94 2.99 -10.19
CA LEU A 24 -8.65 2.97 -8.91
C LEU A 24 -8.59 1.60 -8.26
N THR A 25 -8.73 0.53 -9.04
CA THR A 25 -8.62 -0.84 -8.52
C THR A 25 -7.24 -1.09 -7.95
N ASP A 26 -6.18 -0.72 -8.66
CA ASP A 26 -4.81 -0.87 -8.17
C ASP A 26 -4.58 -0.04 -6.91
N HIS A 27 -5.11 1.18 -6.86
CA HIS A 27 -5.01 2.04 -5.69
C HIS A 27 -5.70 1.41 -4.48
N ALA A 28 -6.92 0.89 -4.68
CA ALA A 28 -7.64 0.20 -3.60
C ALA A 28 -6.82 -0.95 -3.03
N TYR A 29 -6.21 -1.76 -3.89
CA TYR A 29 -5.37 -2.87 -3.43
C TYR A 29 -4.08 -2.40 -2.74
N CYS A 30 -3.52 -1.26 -3.12
CA CYS A 30 -2.40 -0.67 -2.39
C CYS A 30 -2.80 -0.32 -0.96
N GLU A 31 -3.96 0.28 -0.76
CA GLU A 31 -4.48 0.60 0.57
C GLU A 31 -4.75 -0.67 1.39
N GLN A 32 -5.31 -1.69 0.76
CA GLN A 32 -5.56 -2.97 1.41
C GLN A 32 -4.24 -3.63 1.84
N LYS A 33 -3.22 -3.60 1.00
CA LYS A 33 -1.90 -4.16 1.33
C LYS A 33 -1.23 -3.39 2.47
N ALA A 34 -1.38 -2.08 2.50
CA ALA A 34 -0.85 -1.26 3.59
C ALA A 34 -1.48 -1.66 4.92
N ALA A 35 -2.81 -1.85 4.94
CA ALA A 35 -3.51 -2.31 6.14
C ALA A 35 -3.05 -3.71 6.57
N SER A 36 -2.97 -4.65 5.63
CA SER A 36 -2.51 -6.01 5.91
C SER A 36 -1.08 -6.05 6.43
N ASN A 37 -0.20 -5.23 5.86
CA ASN A 37 1.18 -5.13 6.30
C ASN A 37 1.27 -4.59 7.74
N ALA A 38 0.48 -3.58 8.06
CA ALA A 38 0.43 -3.04 9.42
C ALA A 38 0.03 -4.10 10.44
N ILE A 39 -1.01 -4.88 10.15
CA ILE A 39 -1.44 -5.98 11.02
C ILE A 39 -0.38 -7.08 11.10
N SER A 40 0.31 -7.38 10.00
CA SER A 40 1.38 -8.39 10.02
C SER A 40 2.53 -8.00 10.95
N ILE A 41 2.80 -6.72 11.10
CA ILE A 41 3.81 -6.22 12.04
C ILE A 41 3.41 -6.54 13.48
N VAL A 42 2.14 -6.34 13.83
CA VAL A 42 1.62 -6.71 15.17
C VAL A 42 1.83 -8.20 15.44
N VAL A 43 1.50 -9.03 14.47
CA VAL A 43 1.60 -10.50 14.62
C VAL A 43 3.06 -10.93 14.82
N LYS A 44 3.99 -10.30 14.13
CA LYS A 44 5.41 -10.68 14.15
C LYS A 44 6.19 -10.08 15.30
N PHE A 45 5.77 -8.94 15.83
CA PHE A 45 6.48 -8.22 16.87
C PHE A 45 5.55 -7.89 18.06
N PRO A 46 4.88 -8.91 18.64
CA PRO A 46 3.93 -8.66 19.72
C PRO A 46 4.59 -8.12 20.99
N GLU A 47 5.90 -8.25 21.13
CA GLU A 47 6.68 -7.68 22.23
C GLU A 47 6.88 -6.17 22.11
N ARG A 48 6.65 -5.58 20.96
CA ARG A 48 6.78 -4.15 20.73
C ARG A 48 5.44 -3.46 20.99
N SER A 49 5.21 -3.09 22.24
CA SER A 49 3.93 -2.49 22.67
C SER A 49 3.60 -1.20 21.92
N ASP A 50 4.60 -0.42 21.57
CA ASP A 50 4.45 0.79 20.76
C ASP A 50 3.85 0.50 19.39
N LEU A 51 4.35 -0.56 18.72
CA LEU A 51 3.85 -0.98 17.41
C LEU A 51 2.49 -1.65 17.51
N VAL A 52 2.26 -2.46 18.55
CA VAL A 52 0.98 -3.13 18.77
C VAL A 52 -0.14 -2.10 18.95
N LYS A 53 0.19 -0.93 19.49
CA LYS A 53 -0.77 0.16 19.63
C LYS A 53 -0.93 0.98 18.35
N ALA A 54 0.16 1.29 17.67
CA ALA A 54 0.16 2.18 16.51
C ALA A 54 -0.33 1.50 15.22
N MET A 55 0.04 0.24 15.00
CA MET A 55 -0.25 -0.43 13.72
C MET A 55 -1.74 -0.69 13.47
N PRO A 56 -2.55 -1.08 14.46
CA PRO A 56 -4.00 -1.19 14.22
C PRO A 56 -4.66 0.13 13.84
N GLU A 57 -4.20 1.24 14.42
CA GLU A 57 -4.71 2.57 14.06
C GLU A 57 -4.37 2.90 12.60
N LEU A 58 -3.13 2.61 12.19
CA LEU A 58 -2.71 2.78 10.81
C LEU A 58 -3.54 1.89 9.87
N ALA A 59 -3.76 0.64 10.23
CA ALA A 59 -4.58 -0.28 9.43
C ALA A 59 -6.00 0.25 9.24
N GLN A 60 -6.60 0.81 10.30
CA GLN A 60 -7.92 1.42 10.21
C GLN A 60 -7.94 2.60 9.24
N GLU A 61 -6.93 3.46 9.31
CA GLU A 61 -6.79 4.59 8.40
C GLU A 61 -6.67 4.14 6.94
N GLU A 62 -5.85 3.14 6.68
CA GLU A 62 -5.68 2.60 5.34
C GLU A 62 -6.95 1.92 4.81
N LEU A 63 -7.72 1.28 5.67
CA LEU A 63 -9.02 0.70 5.30
C LEU A 63 -10.06 1.79 5.01
N GLU A 64 -10.02 2.93 5.69
CA GLU A 64 -10.85 4.07 5.34
C GLU A 64 -10.50 4.61 3.95
N HIS A 65 -9.21 4.71 3.64
CA HIS A 65 -8.75 5.08 2.31
C HIS A 65 -9.23 4.09 1.25
N PHE A 66 -9.16 2.80 1.54
CA PHE A 66 -9.71 1.76 0.66
C PHE A 66 -11.19 2.01 0.38
N ASN A 67 -11.98 2.27 1.41
CA ASN A 67 -13.40 2.54 1.27
C ASN A 67 -13.67 3.77 0.40
N MET A 68 -12.89 4.82 0.57
CA MET A 68 -13.02 6.04 -0.24
C MET A 68 -12.76 5.76 -1.73
N VAL A 69 -11.72 4.98 -2.02
CA VAL A 69 -11.39 4.60 -3.41
C VAL A 69 -12.48 3.71 -3.99
N HIS A 70 -12.96 2.75 -3.22
CA HIS A 70 -14.04 1.84 -3.64
C HIS A 70 -15.34 2.62 -3.93
N GLU A 71 -15.68 3.60 -3.11
CA GLU A 71 -16.84 4.45 -3.35
C GLU A 71 -16.73 5.20 -4.67
N LYS A 72 -15.53 5.67 -5.02
CA LYS A 72 -15.28 6.32 -6.31
C LYS A 72 -15.48 5.37 -7.49
N LEU A 73 -15.06 4.10 -7.34
CA LEU A 73 -15.32 3.08 -8.35
C LEU A 73 -16.82 2.87 -8.56
N ILE A 74 -17.56 2.68 -7.47
CA ILE A 74 -19.00 2.44 -7.52
C ILE A 74 -19.73 3.64 -8.12
N ALA A 75 -19.36 4.86 -7.75
CA ALA A 75 -19.97 6.08 -8.27
C ALA A 75 -19.80 6.22 -9.79
N ARG A 76 -18.79 5.59 -10.37
CA ARG A 76 -18.54 5.59 -11.80
C ARG A 76 -19.14 4.39 -12.53
N GLY A 77 -19.90 3.55 -11.82
CA GLY A 77 -20.52 2.35 -12.39
C GLY A 77 -19.59 1.17 -12.52
N PHE A 78 -18.41 1.23 -11.89
CA PHE A 78 -17.44 0.14 -11.91
C PHE A 78 -17.59 -0.74 -10.68
N THR A 79 -17.00 -1.94 -10.73
CA THR A 79 -16.83 -2.82 -9.58
C THR A 79 -15.34 -3.01 -9.33
N LEU A 80 -14.98 -3.39 -8.09
CA LEU A 80 -13.60 -3.70 -7.78
C LEU A 80 -13.17 -4.93 -8.59
N GLY A 81 -12.18 -4.75 -9.45
CA GLY A 81 -11.62 -5.84 -10.24
C GLY A 81 -10.74 -6.75 -9.38
N ARG A 82 -10.21 -7.79 -10.00
CA ARG A 82 -9.26 -8.67 -9.34
C ARG A 82 -7.91 -7.98 -9.17
N GLU A 83 -7.18 -8.35 -8.14
CA GLU A 83 -5.83 -7.86 -7.93
C GLU A 83 -4.94 -8.27 -9.11
N ARG A 84 -4.26 -7.27 -9.68
CA ARG A 84 -3.30 -7.52 -10.76
C ARG A 84 -1.92 -7.75 -10.16
N LYS A 85 -1.10 -8.54 -10.86
CA LYS A 85 0.28 -8.76 -10.46
C LYS A 85 1.04 -7.44 -10.48
N ASP A 86 1.55 -7.02 -9.34
CA ASP A 86 2.36 -5.81 -9.20
C ASP A 86 3.83 -6.19 -9.12
N GLU A 87 4.55 -6.01 -10.23
CA GLU A 87 5.97 -6.35 -10.32
C GLU A 87 6.82 -5.51 -9.37
N TYR A 88 6.44 -4.25 -9.14
CA TYR A 88 7.16 -3.39 -8.22
C TYR A 88 7.07 -3.90 -6.79
N VAL A 89 5.89 -4.29 -6.34
CA VAL A 89 5.68 -4.86 -5.01
C VAL A 89 6.44 -6.17 -4.86
N ASN A 90 6.37 -7.04 -5.87
CA ASN A 90 7.10 -8.31 -5.87
C ASN A 90 8.61 -8.08 -5.81
N LEU A 91 9.11 -7.11 -6.57
CA LEU A 91 10.53 -6.75 -6.57
C LEU A 91 10.97 -6.25 -5.20
N LEU A 92 10.18 -5.37 -4.58
CA LEU A 92 10.47 -4.89 -3.22
C LEU A 92 10.46 -6.04 -2.22
N TYR A 93 9.52 -6.96 -2.35
CA TYR A 93 9.42 -8.12 -1.47
C TYR A 93 10.67 -9.00 -1.57
N ASP A 94 11.19 -9.18 -2.77
CA ASP A 94 12.39 -9.97 -2.99
C ASP A 94 13.64 -9.33 -2.40
N PHE A 95 13.67 -8.00 -2.28
CA PHE A 95 14.75 -7.28 -1.62
C PHE A 95 14.73 -7.39 -0.10
N MET A 96 13.62 -7.80 0.49
CA MET A 96 13.55 -7.96 1.94
C MET A 96 14.43 -9.12 2.39
N ARG A 97 15.21 -8.88 3.43
CA ARG A 97 16.08 -9.91 3.99
C ARG A 97 15.25 -11.02 4.60
N LYS A 98 15.54 -12.24 4.17
CA LYS A 98 14.91 -13.44 4.70
C LYS A 98 15.81 -13.99 5.78
N GLY A 99 15.33 -14.00 7.02
CA GLY A 99 16.15 -14.32 8.18
C GLY A 99 16.84 -13.09 8.75
N GLY A 100 17.93 -13.27 9.47
CA GLY A 100 18.60 -12.20 10.18
C GLY A 100 17.94 -11.87 11.52
N SER A 101 18.33 -10.77 12.15
CA SER A 101 17.78 -10.36 13.43
C SER A 101 16.34 -9.88 13.30
N ARG A 102 15.59 -9.94 14.41
CA ARG A 102 14.23 -9.41 14.44
C ARG A 102 14.19 -7.91 14.13
N GLU A 103 15.21 -7.17 14.56
CA GLU A 103 15.31 -5.74 14.27
C GLU A 103 15.47 -5.48 12.77
N HIS A 104 16.29 -6.27 12.09
CA HIS A 104 16.45 -6.18 10.63
C HIS A 104 15.17 -6.52 9.90
N GLN A 105 14.46 -7.55 10.35
CA GLN A 105 13.18 -7.94 9.75
C GLN A 105 12.13 -6.84 9.91
N LEU A 106 12.06 -6.21 11.08
CA LEU A 106 11.15 -5.10 11.33
C LEU A 106 11.48 -3.91 10.45
N LEU A 107 12.77 -3.54 10.37
CA LEU A 107 13.22 -2.42 9.55
C LEU A 107 12.85 -2.64 8.08
N ASP A 108 13.09 -3.83 7.54
CA ASP A 108 12.77 -4.16 6.16
C ASP A 108 11.27 -4.04 5.89
N ARG A 109 10.42 -4.47 6.83
CA ARG A 109 8.96 -4.36 6.69
C ARG A 109 8.47 -2.93 6.72
N LEU A 110 9.05 -2.11 7.59
CA LEU A 110 8.70 -0.68 7.66
C LEU A 110 9.14 0.04 6.39
N MET A 111 10.32 -0.27 5.87
CA MET A 111 10.80 0.29 4.62
C MET A 111 9.93 -0.14 3.43
N PHE A 112 9.53 -1.40 3.39
CA PHE A 112 8.63 -1.93 2.37
C PHE A 112 7.30 -1.15 2.35
N ALA A 113 6.70 -0.97 3.52
CA ALA A 113 5.46 -0.21 3.66
C ALA A 113 5.62 1.24 3.19
N ALA A 114 6.71 1.90 3.58
CA ALA A 114 6.98 3.28 3.19
C ALA A 114 7.17 3.42 1.68
N MET A 115 7.86 2.47 1.03
CA MET A 115 8.07 2.50 -0.41
C MET A 115 6.79 2.24 -1.20
N ILE A 116 5.91 1.37 -0.71
CA ILE A 116 4.60 1.15 -1.32
C ILE A 116 3.74 2.42 -1.22
N GLU A 117 3.71 3.05 -0.06
CA GLU A 117 2.97 4.29 0.14
C GLU A 117 3.50 5.43 -0.74
N ALA A 118 4.81 5.56 -0.87
CA ALA A 118 5.42 6.57 -1.71
C ALA A 118 5.03 6.43 -3.18
N ARG A 119 4.81 5.19 -3.63
CA ARG A 119 4.39 4.90 -5.00
C ARG A 119 2.90 5.18 -5.23
N SER A 120 2.09 4.84 -4.27
CA SER A 120 0.64 5.01 -4.39
C SER A 120 0.23 6.47 -4.24
#